data_528b67c88fec2d3fb7fbbaae8cadc085
#
_entry.id   528b67c88fec2d3fb7fbbaae8cadc085
#
_cell.length_a   1.000
_cell.length_b   1.000
_cell.length_c   1.000
_cell.angle_alpha   90.00
_cell.angle_beta   90.00
_cell.angle_gamma   90.00
#
_symmetry.space_group_name_H-M   'P 1'
#
loop_
_entity.id
_entity.type
_entity.pdbx_description
1 polymer ?
#
loop_
_entity_poly.entity_id
_entity_poly.type
_entity_poly.pdbx_seq_one_letter_code
_entity_poly.pdbx_strand_id
1 'polypeptide(L)'
;MHHLTRRALLAGATASAATVLAPISGIHRLVAKADCLRSLKEFLQEARQNQLTSGQRKLIVEQGITLLDEFYCHLPQKRQLYGARPVERLRDLREVAGGLNDDLRFHARMMAIFTELRDQHTRYKPPRPYLSAHAFLPFRIEACIENDRRKYIVSRIVPGFTHQTFRPGVEVIRWNGTPIEGAADRAGGDGATLSARGCIGLARLTQRVLQLHPVPEEESVQVRYRADDGQELDIEIAWQVISLPVPCNSSCDEMQQMGDFRKFLFAKYDVCSAPIDSKFHTTPGGDVFGYIRLYSFENVSPLDGDKWVDEFKKHVAKYSNTKGLIVDVRDNAGGSIRTSERILQWVAPPGPIAPSTLYFRATNTTLRFCNLPTSVSALGPPPAGLHKWSESIKRALDTGATFSDAFEYTTKAQCNSDDRIVFPRPVIVVTNGMTWSAGEFFAAGFQDHGGTILGVDETTGGGGANYRQMSQLSKYFTDDHEASPFAPLADMANGADFLVAFRRNKRVGRGAGKEIEDAGVARNRPYAMTRNDVLHDNQDLKNHAARLLAQMP
;
A
#
# COMPACT_ATOMS: atom_id res chain seq x y z
N MET A 1 -22.78 -37.33 -50.76
CA MET A 1 -24.11 -36.82 -51.17
C MET A 1 -24.82 -36.33 -49.91
N HIS A 2 -25.38 -35.18 -50.03
CA HIS A 2 -26.25 -34.36 -49.19
C HIS A 2 -25.57 -33.30 -48.28
N HIS A 3 -25.46 -32.13 -48.93
CA HIS A 3 -25.49 -30.82 -48.31
C HIS A 3 -26.79 -30.66 -47.50
N LEU A 4 -26.70 -30.19 -46.25
CA LEU A 4 -27.77 -29.47 -45.58
C LEU A 4 -27.23 -28.21 -44.91
N THR A 5 -27.84 -27.17 -45.34
CA THR A 5 -27.57 -25.74 -45.21
C THR A 5 -27.65 -25.22 -43.78
N ARG A 6 -26.63 -24.42 -43.42
CA ARG A 6 -26.72 -23.43 -42.35
C ARG A 6 -27.67 -22.31 -42.75
N ARG A 7 -28.87 -22.30 -42.20
CA ARG A 7 -29.78 -21.12 -42.09
C ARG A 7 -30.99 -21.50 -41.25
N ALA A 8 -30.97 -21.16 -39.98
CA ALA A 8 -32.10 -20.75 -39.15
C ALA A 8 -31.71 -20.89 -37.67
N LEU A 9 -31.33 -19.78 -37.06
CA LEU A 9 -31.50 -19.46 -35.63
C LEU A 9 -30.84 -18.11 -35.36
N LEU A 10 -31.40 -17.08 -35.94
CA LEU A 10 -31.15 -15.69 -35.59
C LEU A 10 -32.53 -15.03 -35.45
N ALA A 11 -33.15 -15.24 -34.30
CA ALA A 11 -34.24 -14.42 -33.82
C ALA A 11 -34.24 -14.54 -32.28
N GLY A 12 -33.57 -13.64 -31.63
CA GLY A 12 -33.49 -13.58 -30.16
C GLY A 12 -32.95 -12.23 -29.74
N ALA A 13 -33.86 -11.29 -29.58
CA ALA A 13 -33.79 -10.10 -28.76
C ALA A 13 -32.46 -9.31 -28.78
N THR A 14 -32.33 -8.35 -29.67
CA THR A 14 -31.50 -7.18 -29.51
C THR A 14 -32.11 -6.31 -28.43
N ALA A 15 -31.72 -6.54 -27.15
CA ALA A 15 -31.83 -5.50 -26.14
C ALA A 15 -30.77 -4.46 -26.51
N SER A 16 -31.20 -3.29 -26.98
CA SER A 16 -30.35 -2.12 -27.19
C SER A 16 -29.63 -1.82 -25.92
N ALA A 17 -28.32 -2.12 -25.88
CA ALA A 17 -27.42 -1.54 -24.88
C ALA A 17 -27.42 -0.01 -25.15
N ALA A 18 -28.19 0.73 -24.37
CA ALA A 18 -28.08 2.16 -24.32
C ALA A 18 -26.70 2.46 -23.69
N THR A 19 -25.72 2.78 -24.54
CA THR A 19 -24.43 3.33 -24.12
C THR A 19 -24.71 4.68 -23.46
N VAL A 20 -25.00 4.68 -22.18
CA VAL A 20 -25.13 5.90 -21.39
C VAL A 20 -23.71 6.19 -20.88
N LEU A 21 -22.99 7.03 -21.61
CA LEU A 21 -21.92 7.84 -21.04
C LEU A 21 -22.57 8.69 -19.94
N ALA A 22 -22.61 8.14 -18.71
CA ALA A 22 -23.17 8.85 -17.58
C ALA A 22 -22.40 10.17 -17.39
N PRO A 23 -23.04 11.33 -17.51
CA PRO A 23 -22.33 12.60 -17.40
C PRO A 23 -21.80 12.74 -15.98
N ILE A 24 -20.46 12.81 -15.84
CA ILE A 24 -19.74 13.05 -14.58
C ILE A 24 -19.88 14.53 -14.18
N SER A 25 -20.91 15.21 -14.63
CA SER A 25 -21.17 16.65 -14.41
C SER A 25 -21.22 17.07 -12.93
N GLY A 26 -21.49 16.14 -12.02
CA GLY A 26 -21.48 16.42 -10.57
C GLY A 26 -20.07 16.47 -9.96
N ILE A 27 -19.09 15.76 -10.51
CA ILE A 27 -17.71 15.73 -9.97
C ILE A 27 -17.01 17.09 -10.20
N HIS A 28 -17.28 17.75 -11.32
CA HIS A 28 -16.72 19.07 -11.61
C HIS A 28 -17.14 20.15 -10.59
N ARG A 29 -18.29 19.99 -9.91
CA ARG A 29 -18.73 20.91 -8.85
C ARG A 29 -18.03 20.66 -7.50
N LEU A 30 -17.55 19.44 -7.26
CA LEU A 30 -16.88 19.07 -6.02
C LEU A 30 -15.39 19.39 -6.03
N VAL A 31 -14.78 19.44 -7.23
CA VAL A 31 -13.39 19.85 -7.43
C VAL A 31 -13.42 21.30 -7.91
N ALA A 32 -13.45 22.24 -6.97
CA ALA A 32 -13.66 23.67 -7.22
C ALA A 32 -12.59 24.37 -8.10
N LYS A 33 -11.59 23.64 -8.60
CA LYS A 33 -10.65 24.07 -9.64
C LYS A 33 -10.63 23.00 -10.74
N ALA A 34 -11.34 23.26 -11.82
CA ALA A 34 -11.45 22.39 -13.00
C ALA A 34 -10.11 21.95 -13.62
N ASP A 35 -9.02 22.62 -13.30
CA ASP A 35 -7.68 22.37 -13.87
C ASP A 35 -6.99 21.10 -13.33
N CYS A 36 -7.50 20.50 -12.25
CA CYS A 36 -6.90 19.30 -11.66
C CYS A 36 -7.53 17.98 -12.15
N LEU A 37 -8.72 18.02 -12.75
CA LEU A 37 -9.46 16.84 -13.22
C LEU A 37 -9.47 16.82 -14.75
N ARG A 38 -9.07 15.67 -15.31
CA ARG A 38 -9.03 15.44 -16.76
C ARG A 38 -9.37 14.00 -17.10
N SER A 39 -9.71 13.73 -18.35
CA SER A 39 -9.87 12.37 -18.85
C SER A 39 -8.50 11.63 -18.89
N LEU A 40 -8.52 10.29 -18.88
CA LEU A 40 -7.29 9.52 -19.11
C LEU A 40 -6.65 9.85 -20.47
N LYS A 41 -7.48 10.11 -21.49
CA LYS A 41 -7.01 10.49 -22.83
C LYS A 41 -6.19 11.78 -22.81
N GLU A 42 -6.68 12.83 -22.15
CA GLU A 42 -5.96 14.10 -21.99
C GLU A 42 -4.65 13.92 -21.21
N PHE A 43 -4.67 13.13 -20.14
CA PHE A 43 -3.47 12.78 -19.40
C PHE A 43 -2.41 12.08 -20.29
N LEU A 44 -2.83 11.11 -21.09
CA LEU A 44 -1.92 10.37 -21.98
C LEU A 44 -1.37 11.27 -23.10
N GLN A 45 -2.16 12.24 -23.60
CA GLN A 45 -1.68 13.25 -24.55
C GLN A 45 -0.59 14.12 -23.94
N GLU A 46 -0.78 14.60 -22.71
CA GLU A 46 0.23 15.37 -21.98
C GLU A 46 1.50 14.53 -21.69
N ALA A 47 1.33 13.28 -21.27
CA ALA A 47 2.44 12.38 -20.96
C ALA A 47 3.34 12.12 -22.19
N ARG A 48 2.76 12.11 -23.39
CA ARG A 48 3.52 12.00 -24.64
C ARG A 48 4.31 13.27 -24.99
N GLN A 49 3.85 14.45 -24.54
CA GLN A 49 4.51 15.72 -24.80
C GLN A 49 5.74 15.98 -23.92
N ASN A 50 5.80 15.37 -22.74
CA ASN A 50 6.90 15.52 -21.79
C ASN A 50 7.99 14.50 -22.04
N GLN A 51 8.65 14.57 -23.19
CA GLN A 51 9.64 13.58 -23.61
C GLN A 51 10.98 13.73 -22.88
N LEU A 52 11.49 12.59 -22.40
CA LEU A 52 12.85 12.47 -21.91
C LEU A 52 13.84 12.47 -23.08
N THR A 53 15.02 13.05 -22.85
CA THR A 53 16.14 12.88 -23.79
C THR A 53 16.68 11.43 -23.75
N SER A 54 17.39 11.03 -24.79
CA SER A 54 18.10 9.75 -24.84
C SER A 54 19.04 9.55 -23.63
N GLY A 55 19.80 10.61 -23.26
CA GLY A 55 20.69 10.59 -22.10
C GLY A 55 19.95 10.39 -20.79
N GLN A 56 18.81 11.05 -20.60
CA GLN A 56 17.98 10.92 -19.41
C GLN A 56 17.39 9.51 -19.26
N ARG A 57 16.90 8.90 -20.35
CA ARG A 57 16.42 7.51 -20.29
C ARG A 57 17.51 6.54 -19.90
N LYS A 58 18.73 6.67 -20.51
CA LYS A 58 19.89 5.83 -20.14
C LYS A 58 20.28 6.01 -18.67
N LEU A 59 20.36 7.26 -18.20
CA LEU A 59 20.68 7.59 -16.81
C LEU A 59 19.70 6.95 -15.84
N ILE A 60 18.38 7.05 -16.08
CA ILE A 60 17.34 6.42 -15.25
C ILE A 60 17.57 4.90 -15.18
N VAL A 61 17.89 4.25 -16.29
CA VAL A 61 18.13 2.80 -16.29
C VAL A 61 19.41 2.45 -15.51
N GLU A 62 20.51 3.19 -15.71
CA GLU A 62 21.77 2.97 -14.99
C GLU A 62 21.61 3.13 -13.49
N GLN A 63 20.83 4.10 -13.06
CA GLN A 63 20.52 4.31 -11.65
C GLN A 63 19.66 3.19 -11.07
N GLY A 64 18.70 2.68 -11.86
CA GLY A 64 17.94 1.49 -11.47
C GLY A 64 18.83 0.25 -11.29
N ILE A 65 19.82 0.05 -12.17
CA ILE A 65 20.81 -1.02 -12.06
C ILE A 65 21.62 -0.87 -10.76
N THR A 66 22.23 0.28 -10.54
CA THR A 66 23.03 0.56 -9.33
C THR A 66 22.21 0.35 -8.05
N LEU A 67 20.97 0.86 -8.03
CA LEU A 67 20.09 0.73 -6.88
C LEU A 67 19.79 -0.73 -6.53
N LEU A 68 19.44 -1.54 -7.53
CA LEU A 68 19.13 -2.96 -7.32
C LEU A 68 20.38 -3.80 -7.00
N ASP A 69 21.48 -3.51 -7.66
CA ASP A 69 22.72 -4.28 -7.51
C ASP A 69 23.43 -3.96 -6.19
N GLU A 70 23.33 -2.73 -5.70
CA GLU A 70 24.07 -2.28 -4.52
C GLU A 70 23.24 -2.15 -3.24
N PHE A 71 21.96 -1.78 -3.35
CA PHE A 71 21.14 -1.49 -2.18
C PHE A 71 19.99 -2.46 -1.94
N TYR A 72 19.40 -3.03 -2.99
CA TYR A 72 18.19 -3.82 -2.83
C TYR A 72 18.43 -5.07 -1.98
N CYS A 73 17.89 -5.08 -0.77
CA CYS A 73 18.17 -6.13 0.21
C CYS A 73 17.51 -7.48 -0.10
N HIS A 74 16.39 -7.50 -0.85
CA HIS A 74 15.68 -8.75 -1.17
C HIS A 74 16.09 -9.38 -2.51
N LEU A 75 17.03 -8.79 -3.26
CA LEU A 75 17.39 -9.29 -4.60
C LEU A 75 17.70 -10.79 -4.65
N PRO A 76 18.51 -11.38 -3.73
CA PRO A 76 18.78 -12.82 -3.74
C PRO A 76 17.52 -13.66 -3.55
N GLN A 77 16.64 -13.24 -2.63
CA GLN A 77 15.38 -13.93 -2.34
C GLN A 77 14.39 -13.87 -3.51
N LYS A 78 14.24 -12.68 -4.14
CA LYS A 78 13.33 -12.53 -5.29
C LYS A 78 13.80 -13.32 -6.51
N ARG A 79 15.12 -13.42 -6.71
CA ARG A 79 15.72 -14.31 -7.71
C ARG A 79 15.37 -15.78 -7.43
N GLN A 80 15.48 -16.20 -6.18
CA GLN A 80 15.21 -17.59 -5.79
C GLN A 80 13.72 -17.95 -5.87
N LEU A 81 12.84 -17.07 -5.35
CA LEU A 81 11.40 -17.36 -5.25
C LEU A 81 10.65 -17.19 -6.57
N TYR A 82 11.02 -16.17 -7.36
CA TYR A 82 10.27 -15.77 -8.55
C TYR A 82 11.05 -15.88 -9.86
N GLY A 83 12.32 -16.29 -9.80
CA GLY A 83 13.20 -16.24 -10.98
C GLY A 83 13.42 -14.82 -11.51
N ALA A 84 13.19 -13.79 -10.68
CA ALA A 84 13.29 -12.40 -11.10
C ALA A 84 14.71 -12.04 -11.53
N ARG A 85 14.85 -11.39 -12.69
CA ARG A 85 16.14 -10.97 -13.25
C ARG A 85 16.16 -9.48 -13.59
N PRO A 86 15.84 -8.60 -12.61
CA PRO A 86 15.60 -7.18 -12.90
C PRO A 86 16.86 -6.45 -13.37
N VAL A 87 18.03 -6.79 -12.82
CA VAL A 87 19.30 -6.14 -13.20
C VAL A 87 19.66 -6.47 -14.65
N GLU A 88 19.53 -7.73 -15.04
CA GLU A 88 19.77 -8.19 -16.41
C GLU A 88 18.80 -7.51 -17.39
N ARG A 89 17.51 -7.46 -17.05
CA ARG A 89 16.49 -6.78 -17.87
C ARG A 89 16.69 -5.28 -17.99
N LEU A 90 17.21 -4.64 -16.94
CA LEU A 90 17.59 -3.23 -17.00
C LEU A 90 18.80 -3.04 -17.92
N ARG A 91 19.80 -3.93 -17.88
CA ARG A 91 20.93 -3.91 -18.83
C ARG A 91 20.46 -4.03 -20.27
N ASP A 92 19.54 -4.95 -20.56
CA ASP A 92 18.94 -5.09 -21.90
C ASP A 92 18.17 -3.82 -22.30
N LEU A 93 17.41 -3.24 -21.36
CA LEU A 93 16.70 -1.99 -21.62
C LEU A 93 17.63 -0.82 -21.89
N ARG A 94 18.78 -0.74 -21.22
CA ARG A 94 19.79 0.32 -21.42
C ARG A 94 20.27 0.40 -22.86
N GLU A 95 20.48 -0.75 -23.50
CA GLU A 95 20.96 -0.81 -24.90
C GLU A 95 19.97 -0.17 -25.88
N VAL A 96 18.67 -0.27 -25.60
CA VAL A 96 17.61 0.26 -26.48
C VAL A 96 17.00 1.57 -25.99
N ALA A 97 17.24 1.98 -24.75
CA ALA A 97 16.60 3.15 -24.13
C ALA A 97 16.84 4.45 -24.89
N GLY A 98 18.04 4.61 -25.45
CA GLY A 98 18.40 5.79 -26.25
C GLY A 98 17.57 5.97 -27.52
N GLY A 99 17.14 4.88 -28.13
CA GLY A 99 16.36 4.88 -29.39
C GLY A 99 14.84 4.85 -29.18
N LEU A 100 14.36 4.81 -27.94
CA LEU A 100 12.92 4.85 -27.66
C LEU A 100 12.39 6.29 -27.86
N ASN A 101 11.41 6.45 -28.71
CA ASN A 101 10.77 7.75 -29.00
C ASN A 101 9.39 7.90 -28.31
N ASP A 102 9.04 6.98 -27.41
CA ASP A 102 7.78 6.94 -26.69
C ASP A 102 8.06 6.72 -25.19
N ASP A 103 7.90 7.77 -24.40
CA ASP A 103 8.15 7.74 -22.96
C ASP A 103 7.11 6.90 -22.21
N LEU A 104 5.86 6.81 -22.70
CA LEU A 104 4.88 5.90 -22.11
C LEU A 104 5.39 4.45 -22.16
N ARG A 105 5.93 4.04 -23.32
CA ARG A 105 6.48 2.70 -23.50
C ARG A 105 7.74 2.48 -22.67
N PHE A 106 8.59 3.52 -22.54
CA PHE A 106 9.77 3.46 -21.67
C PHE A 106 9.36 3.27 -20.21
N HIS A 107 8.45 4.11 -19.70
CA HIS A 107 7.98 4.01 -18.31
C HIS A 107 7.25 2.69 -18.02
N ALA A 108 6.44 2.20 -18.96
CA ALA A 108 5.79 0.90 -18.82
C ALA A 108 6.80 -0.25 -18.70
N ARG A 109 7.89 -0.24 -19.50
CA ARG A 109 8.97 -1.24 -19.40
C ARG A 109 9.71 -1.16 -18.06
N MET A 110 10.06 0.07 -17.63
CA MET A 110 10.66 0.29 -16.31
C MET A 110 9.79 -0.25 -15.20
N MET A 111 8.51 0.13 -15.17
CA MET A 111 7.56 -0.36 -14.16
C MET A 111 7.42 -1.88 -14.19
N ALA A 112 7.35 -2.50 -15.37
CA ALA A 112 7.22 -3.96 -15.51
C ALA A 112 8.40 -4.71 -14.90
N ILE A 113 9.65 -4.18 -15.07
CA ILE A 113 10.85 -4.79 -14.48
C ILE A 113 10.78 -4.78 -12.95
N PHE A 114 10.37 -3.65 -12.36
CA PHE A 114 10.24 -3.54 -10.89
C PHE A 114 9.04 -4.32 -10.34
N THR A 115 7.98 -4.48 -11.12
CA THR A 115 6.79 -5.24 -10.74
C THR A 115 7.07 -6.74 -10.54
N GLU A 116 8.04 -7.32 -11.29
CA GLU A 116 8.46 -8.72 -11.11
C GLU A 116 8.98 -9.02 -9.71
N LEU A 117 9.50 -8.02 -9.01
CA LEU A 117 10.00 -8.18 -7.64
C LEU A 117 8.90 -8.49 -6.64
N ARG A 118 7.65 -8.22 -6.97
CA ARG A 118 6.51 -8.33 -6.03
C ARG A 118 6.78 -7.64 -4.69
N ASP A 119 7.49 -6.52 -4.75
CA ASP A 119 7.90 -5.73 -3.60
C ASP A 119 7.37 -4.31 -3.75
N GLN A 120 6.44 -3.92 -2.88
CA GLN A 120 5.85 -2.58 -2.90
C GLN A 120 6.81 -1.50 -2.40
N HIS A 121 7.90 -1.88 -1.71
CA HIS A 121 8.94 -0.97 -1.25
C HIS A 121 10.05 -0.74 -2.29
N THR A 122 10.02 -1.47 -3.43
CA THR A 122 11.03 -1.34 -4.49
C THR A 122 10.35 -1.11 -5.83
N ARG A 123 10.31 0.17 -6.24
CA ARG A 123 9.53 0.66 -7.39
C ARG A 123 10.28 1.73 -8.16
N TYR A 124 10.10 1.73 -9.48
CA TYR A 124 10.39 2.88 -10.31
C TYR A 124 9.23 3.88 -10.23
N LYS A 125 9.55 5.17 -10.09
CA LYS A 125 8.61 6.29 -10.04
C LYS A 125 8.84 7.19 -11.25
N PRO A 126 7.95 7.17 -12.27
CA PRO A 126 8.08 8.04 -13.42
C PRO A 126 7.97 9.53 -13.04
N PRO A 127 8.55 10.42 -13.87
CA PRO A 127 8.53 11.86 -13.64
C PRO A 127 7.14 12.49 -13.89
N ARG A 128 7.05 13.80 -13.95
CA ARG A 128 5.85 14.49 -14.44
C ARG A 128 5.52 14.01 -15.87
N PRO A 129 4.21 13.87 -16.22
CA PRO A 129 3.00 14.24 -15.45
C PRO A 129 2.49 13.16 -14.48
N TYR A 130 3.18 12.05 -14.30
CA TYR A 130 2.77 10.96 -13.42
C TYR A 130 2.83 11.33 -11.93
N LEU A 131 3.71 12.28 -11.58
CA LEU A 131 3.85 12.77 -10.21
C LEU A 131 2.52 13.30 -9.68
N SER A 132 2.07 12.74 -8.55
CA SER A 132 0.80 13.09 -7.90
C SER A 132 -0.47 12.82 -8.73
N ALA A 133 -0.36 12.10 -9.86
CA ALA A 133 -1.49 11.75 -10.70
C ALA A 133 -2.16 10.45 -10.22
N HIS A 134 -3.49 10.49 -10.09
CA HIS A 134 -4.33 9.36 -9.69
C HIS A 134 -5.40 9.13 -10.74
N ALA A 135 -5.38 7.97 -11.40
CA ALA A 135 -6.49 7.52 -12.21
C ALA A 135 -7.55 6.86 -11.33
N PHE A 136 -8.82 7.14 -11.56
CA PHE A 136 -9.92 6.58 -10.79
C PHE A 136 -11.19 6.44 -11.60
N LEU A 137 -12.03 5.49 -11.17
CA LEU A 137 -13.43 5.37 -11.54
C LEU A 137 -14.29 5.88 -10.38
N PRO A 138 -15.53 6.35 -10.64
CA PRO A 138 -16.36 7.00 -9.61
C PRO A 138 -16.97 6.02 -8.60
N PHE A 139 -16.42 4.82 -8.43
CA PHE A 139 -16.88 3.83 -7.47
C PHE A 139 -15.73 2.96 -6.95
N ARG A 140 -16.01 2.25 -5.86
CA ARG A 140 -15.09 1.25 -5.30
C ARG A 140 -15.78 -0.10 -5.19
N ILE A 141 -14.97 -1.16 -5.28
CA ILE A 141 -15.42 -2.54 -5.15
C ILE A 141 -14.75 -3.14 -3.92
N GLU A 142 -15.51 -3.81 -3.07
CA GLU A 142 -15.01 -4.61 -1.96
C GLU A 142 -15.59 -6.03 -2.04
N ALA A 143 -14.84 -7.02 -1.53
CA ALA A 143 -15.31 -8.39 -1.47
C ALA A 143 -16.04 -8.65 -0.15
N CYS A 144 -17.09 -9.46 -0.21
CA CYS A 144 -17.74 -10.02 0.97
C CYS A 144 -18.09 -11.50 0.74
N ILE A 145 -18.45 -12.19 1.81
CA ILE A 145 -18.97 -13.57 1.73
C ILE A 145 -20.48 -13.53 2.00
N GLU A 146 -21.23 -14.12 1.10
CA GLU A 146 -22.67 -14.22 1.18
C GLU A 146 -23.10 -15.63 0.71
N ASN A 147 -23.80 -16.39 1.56
CA ASN A 147 -24.16 -17.79 1.30
C ASN A 147 -22.94 -18.65 0.89
N ASP A 148 -21.85 -18.54 1.65
CA ASP A 148 -20.55 -19.22 1.43
C ASP A 148 -19.88 -18.96 0.07
N ARG A 149 -20.29 -17.88 -0.61
CA ARG A 149 -19.72 -17.45 -1.88
C ARG A 149 -19.12 -16.06 -1.76
N ARG A 150 -17.98 -15.89 -2.39
CA ARG A 150 -17.36 -14.57 -2.53
C ARG A 150 -18.17 -13.74 -3.52
N LYS A 151 -18.56 -12.55 -3.09
CA LYS A 151 -19.25 -11.53 -3.86
C LYS A 151 -18.39 -10.27 -3.92
N TYR A 152 -18.49 -9.54 -5.00
CA TYR A 152 -17.79 -8.30 -5.24
C TYR A 152 -18.83 -7.20 -5.40
N ILE A 153 -18.94 -6.34 -4.42
CA ILE A 153 -20.01 -5.34 -4.36
C ILE A 153 -19.45 -3.93 -4.48
N VAL A 154 -20.21 -3.05 -5.10
CA VAL A 154 -19.95 -1.61 -5.08
C VAL A 154 -20.10 -1.14 -3.64
N SER A 155 -19.01 -0.78 -3.00
CA SER A 155 -19.02 -0.34 -1.59
C SER A 155 -19.27 1.16 -1.45
N ARG A 156 -18.83 1.94 -2.42
CA ARG A 156 -18.92 3.40 -2.41
C ARG A 156 -19.00 3.96 -3.82
N ILE A 157 -19.62 5.13 -3.91
CA ILE A 157 -19.68 5.95 -5.11
C ILE A 157 -19.19 7.35 -4.75
N VAL A 158 -18.45 7.99 -5.66
CA VAL A 158 -18.02 9.38 -5.53
C VAL A 158 -19.25 10.28 -5.41
N PRO A 159 -19.27 11.23 -4.46
CA PRO A 159 -20.32 12.25 -4.41
C PRO A 159 -20.48 12.95 -5.77
N GLY A 160 -21.72 13.09 -6.22
CA GLY A 160 -22.04 13.69 -7.53
C GLY A 160 -22.09 12.71 -8.72
N PHE A 161 -21.65 11.47 -8.58
CA PHE A 161 -21.98 10.43 -9.55
C PHE A 161 -23.33 9.82 -9.22
N THR A 162 -24.25 9.85 -10.16
CA THR A 162 -25.61 9.30 -10.00
C THR A 162 -25.96 8.38 -11.18
N HIS A 163 -26.52 7.24 -10.87
CA HIS A 163 -27.06 6.30 -11.86
C HIS A 163 -28.30 5.61 -11.29
N GLN A 164 -29.28 5.31 -12.14
CA GLN A 164 -30.57 4.80 -11.71
C GLN A 164 -30.47 3.48 -10.92
N THR A 165 -29.63 2.56 -11.40
CA THR A 165 -29.52 1.19 -10.86
C THR A 165 -28.12 0.84 -10.36
N PHE A 166 -27.05 1.56 -10.78
CA PHE A 166 -25.68 1.34 -10.32
C PHE A 166 -25.39 2.17 -9.06
N ARG A 167 -25.42 1.52 -7.90
CA ARG A 167 -25.33 2.16 -6.59
C ARG A 167 -24.61 1.26 -5.58
N PRO A 168 -24.22 1.77 -4.39
CA PRO A 168 -23.66 0.92 -3.34
C PRO A 168 -24.58 -0.28 -3.05
N GLY A 169 -23.98 -1.46 -2.93
CA GLY A 169 -24.66 -2.72 -2.69
C GLY A 169 -24.85 -3.60 -3.94
N VAL A 170 -24.80 -3.06 -5.17
CA VAL A 170 -24.92 -3.92 -6.36
C VAL A 170 -23.68 -4.83 -6.52
N GLU A 171 -23.90 -6.05 -7.02
CA GLU A 171 -22.85 -7.04 -7.24
C GLU A 171 -22.21 -6.83 -8.62
N VAL A 172 -20.88 -6.63 -8.66
CA VAL A 172 -20.09 -6.62 -9.91
C VAL A 172 -19.78 -8.04 -10.31
N ILE A 173 -20.09 -8.41 -11.56
CA ILE A 173 -19.95 -9.78 -12.07
C ILE A 173 -18.80 -9.88 -13.07
N ARG A 174 -18.70 -8.92 -14.01
CA ARG A 174 -17.68 -8.92 -15.05
C ARG A 174 -17.05 -7.54 -15.22
N TRP A 175 -15.81 -7.55 -15.66
CA TRP A 175 -14.98 -6.41 -15.97
C TRP A 175 -14.40 -6.57 -17.37
N ASN A 176 -14.77 -5.72 -18.31
CA ASN A 176 -14.37 -5.83 -19.71
C ASN A 176 -14.56 -7.26 -20.25
N GLY A 177 -15.75 -7.85 -20.01
CA GLY A 177 -16.09 -9.21 -20.42
C GLY A 177 -15.48 -10.35 -19.59
N THR A 178 -14.48 -10.08 -18.75
CA THR A 178 -13.84 -11.08 -17.87
C THR A 178 -14.59 -11.19 -16.55
N PRO A 179 -14.75 -12.40 -15.95
CA PRO A 179 -15.21 -12.52 -14.56
C PRO A 179 -14.39 -11.64 -13.62
N ILE A 180 -15.08 -10.95 -12.69
CA ILE A 180 -14.45 -9.95 -11.80
C ILE A 180 -13.26 -10.49 -11.00
N GLU A 181 -13.34 -11.74 -10.53
CA GLU A 181 -12.26 -12.40 -9.79
C GLU A 181 -10.99 -12.50 -10.63
N GLY A 182 -11.10 -12.98 -11.87
CA GLY A 182 -9.95 -13.08 -12.78
C GLY A 182 -9.41 -11.71 -13.21
N ALA A 183 -10.25 -10.67 -13.28
CA ALA A 183 -9.80 -9.30 -13.52
C ALA A 183 -9.01 -8.75 -12.32
N ALA A 184 -9.49 -8.99 -11.10
CA ALA A 184 -8.81 -8.62 -9.87
C ALA A 184 -7.46 -9.36 -9.73
N ASP A 185 -7.41 -10.67 -9.98
CA ASP A 185 -6.17 -11.46 -9.92
C ASP A 185 -5.10 -10.91 -10.86
N ARG A 186 -5.47 -10.58 -12.11
CA ARG A 186 -4.53 -9.97 -13.05
C ARG A 186 -4.03 -8.61 -12.59
N ALA A 187 -4.95 -7.77 -12.10
CA ALA A 187 -4.59 -6.43 -11.63
C ALA A 187 -3.70 -6.45 -10.36
N GLY A 188 -3.80 -7.51 -9.55
CA GLY A 188 -3.04 -7.69 -8.31
C GLY A 188 -1.78 -8.55 -8.45
N GLY A 189 -1.39 -8.96 -9.66
CA GLY A 189 -0.34 -9.97 -9.90
C GLY A 189 1.03 -9.71 -9.28
N ASP A 190 1.32 -8.48 -8.86
CA ASP A 190 2.56 -8.08 -8.17
C ASP A 190 2.45 -8.03 -6.63
N GLY A 191 1.36 -8.47 -6.06
CA GLY A 191 1.25 -8.64 -4.60
C GLY A 191 2.15 -9.78 -4.12
N ALA A 192 2.84 -9.61 -2.99
CA ALA A 192 3.74 -10.60 -2.43
C ALA A 192 2.96 -11.83 -1.94
N THR A 193 1.92 -11.65 -1.14
CA THR A 193 1.04 -12.71 -0.66
C THR A 193 -0.22 -12.85 -1.53
N LEU A 194 -0.91 -13.99 -1.45
CA LEU A 194 -2.21 -14.18 -2.12
C LEU A 194 -3.26 -13.19 -1.59
N SER A 195 -3.25 -12.93 -0.28
CA SER A 195 -4.11 -11.92 0.36
C SER A 195 -3.87 -10.53 -0.21
N ALA A 196 -2.59 -10.14 -0.35
CA ALA A 196 -2.22 -8.87 -0.97
C ALA A 196 -2.69 -8.77 -2.43
N ARG A 197 -2.52 -9.84 -3.21
CA ARG A 197 -2.96 -9.85 -4.64
C ARG A 197 -4.44 -9.58 -4.78
N GLY A 198 -5.27 -10.25 -4.00
CA GLY A 198 -6.71 -10.04 -4.01
C GLY A 198 -7.09 -8.60 -3.67
N CYS A 199 -6.55 -8.07 -2.59
CA CYS A 199 -6.83 -6.70 -2.13
C CYS A 199 -6.30 -5.62 -3.10
N ILE A 200 -5.04 -5.73 -3.53
CA ILE A 200 -4.41 -4.83 -4.51
C ILE A 200 -5.18 -4.86 -5.83
N GLY A 201 -5.57 -6.05 -6.28
CA GLY A 201 -6.30 -6.23 -7.52
C GLY A 201 -7.62 -5.47 -7.51
N LEU A 202 -8.45 -5.67 -6.49
CA LEU A 202 -9.72 -4.96 -6.37
C LEU A 202 -9.52 -3.43 -6.29
N ALA A 203 -8.52 -2.97 -5.55
CA ALA A 203 -8.21 -1.55 -5.47
C ALA A 203 -7.82 -0.98 -6.85
N ARG A 204 -6.97 -1.68 -7.60
CA ARG A 204 -6.46 -1.24 -8.92
C ARG A 204 -7.48 -1.30 -10.03
N LEU A 205 -8.53 -2.11 -9.91
CA LEU A 205 -9.63 -2.08 -10.87
C LEU A 205 -10.31 -0.70 -10.89
N THR A 206 -10.34 0.01 -9.76
CA THR A 206 -11.04 1.29 -9.67
C THR A 206 -10.15 2.49 -9.39
N GLN A 207 -8.89 2.28 -8.95
CA GLN A 207 -7.97 3.36 -8.59
C GLN A 207 -6.51 2.99 -8.86
N ARG A 208 -5.73 3.91 -9.43
CA ARG A 208 -4.29 3.73 -9.68
C ARG A 208 -3.52 5.01 -9.38
N VAL A 209 -2.54 4.93 -8.49
CA VAL A 209 -1.52 5.96 -8.31
C VAL A 209 -0.55 5.82 -9.48
N LEU A 210 -0.62 6.72 -10.47
CA LEU A 210 0.08 6.54 -11.75
C LEU A 210 1.61 6.60 -11.63
N GLN A 211 2.12 7.16 -10.54
CA GLN A 211 3.56 7.12 -10.26
C GLN A 211 4.04 5.74 -9.74
N LEU A 212 3.14 4.88 -9.30
CA LEU A 212 3.47 3.57 -8.72
C LEU A 212 2.88 2.40 -9.52
N HIS A 213 1.85 2.67 -10.32
CA HIS A 213 1.10 1.66 -11.04
C HIS A 213 1.04 2.00 -12.54
N PRO A 214 1.00 0.99 -13.41
CA PRO A 214 0.77 1.22 -14.84
C PRO A 214 -0.53 2.00 -15.07
N VAL A 215 -0.54 2.85 -16.08
CA VAL A 215 -1.77 3.53 -16.53
C VAL A 215 -2.82 2.48 -16.93
N PRO A 216 -4.13 2.80 -16.83
CA PRO A 216 -5.16 1.96 -17.41
C PRO A 216 -4.92 1.74 -18.91
N GLU A 217 -5.19 0.53 -19.38
CA GLU A 217 -4.96 0.17 -20.80
C GLU A 217 -6.06 0.73 -21.69
N GLU A 218 -7.28 0.86 -21.14
CA GLU A 218 -8.46 1.36 -21.85
C GLU A 218 -8.93 2.71 -21.28
N GLU A 219 -9.48 3.57 -22.13
CA GLU A 219 -10.03 4.88 -21.74
C GLU A 219 -11.32 4.74 -20.90
N SER A 220 -12.08 3.65 -21.08
CA SER A 220 -13.28 3.32 -20.33
C SER A 220 -13.32 1.82 -19.97
N VAL A 221 -14.15 1.46 -19.01
CA VAL A 221 -14.39 0.08 -18.62
C VAL A 221 -15.85 -0.27 -18.77
N GLN A 222 -16.12 -1.48 -19.26
CA GLN A 222 -17.45 -2.07 -19.28
C GLN A 222 -17.63 -2.95 -18.05
N VAL A 223 -18.59 -2.59 -17.19
CA VAL A 223 -18.89 -3.31 -15.94
C VAL A 223 -20.25 -3.97 -16.07
N ARG A 224 -20.28 -5.31 -15.98
CA ARG A 224 -21.54 -6.04 -15.79
C ARG A 224 -21.79 -6.21 -14.31
N TYR A 225 -22.99 -5.85 -13.88
CA TYR A 225 -23.40 -5.91 -12.47
C TYR A 225 -24.82 -6.46 -12.34
N ARG A 226 -25.16 -6.95 -11.15
CA ARG A 226 -26.51 -7.37 -10.79
C ARG A 226 -27.16 -6.27 -9.95
N ALA A 227 -28.25 -5.72 -10.46
CA ALA A 227 -29.06 -4.73 -9.75
C ALA A 227 -29.87 -5.39 -8.61
N ASP A 228 -30.50 -4.57 -7.77
CA ASP A 228 -31.23 -5.07 -6.60
C ASP A 228 -32.46 -5.92 -6.94
N ASP A 229 -33.03 -5.73 -8.12
CA ASP A 229 -34.12 -6.55 -8.67
C ASP A 229 -33.65 -7.89 -9.28
N GLY A 230 -32.33 -8.16 -9.24
CA GLY A 230 -31.70 -9.36 -9.76
C GLY A 230 -31.35 -9.30 -11.26
N GLN A 231 -31.68 -8.24 -11.97
CA GLN A 231 -31.32 -8.09 -13.39
C GLN A 231 -29.82 -7.88 -13.55
N GLU A 232 -29.25 -8.49 -14.58
CA GLU A 232 -27.87 -8.23 -14.99
C GLU A 232 -27.84 -7.14 -16.06
N LEU A 233 -27.13 -6.06 -15.73
CA LEU A 233 -27.03 -4.86 -16.55
C LEU A 233 -25.56 -4.52 -16.83
N ASP A 234 -25.32 -3.80 -17.91
CA ASP A 234 -24.01 -3.29 -18.28
C ASP A 234 -23.97 -1.77 -18.12
N ILE A 235 -22.83 -1.25 -17.65
CA ILE A 235 -22.53 0.17 -17.61
C ILE A 235 -21.11 0.39 -18.15
N GLU A 236 -20.94 1.42 -18.97
CA GLU A 236 -19.63 1.87 -19.43
C GLU A 236 -19.22 3.15 -18.67
N ILE A 237 -18.01 3.14 -18.09
CA ILE A 237 -17.52 4.23 -17.25
C ILE A 237 -16.11 4.61 -17.68
N ALA A 238 -15.88 5.89 -18.01
CA ALA A 238 -14.58 6.41 -18.41
C ALA A 238 -13.68 6.68 -17.20
N TRP A 239 -12.39 6.37 -17.35
CA TRP A 239 -11.37 6.72 -16.39
C TRP A 239 -11.18 8.24 -16.32
N GLN A 240 -11.05 8.74 -15.10
CA GLN A 240 -10.67 10.11 -14.80
C GLN A 240 -9.29 10.15 -14.16
N VAL A 241 -8.55 11.22 -14.38
CA VAL A 241 -7.26 11.45 -13.74
C VAL A 241 -7.32 12.76 -12.98
N ILE A 242 -6.94 12.71 -11.71
CA ILE A 242 -6.76 13.90 -10.88
C ILE A 242 -5.27 14.05 -10.53
N SER A 243 -4.74 15.27 -10.65
CA SER A 243 -3.42 15.64 -10.15
C SER A 243 -3.60 16.38 -8.83
N LEU A 244 -3.22 15.73 -7.73
CA LEU A 244 -3.31 16.33 -6.42
C LEU A 244 -2.05 17.15 -6.14
N PRO A 245 -2.17 18.37 -5.57
CA PRO A 245 -1.01 19.09 -5.08
C PRO A 245 -0.26 18.25 -4.04
N VAL A 246 1.07 18.37 -4.04
CA VAL A 246 1.91 17.71 -3.01
C VAL A 246 1.46 18.20 -1.64
N PRO A 247 1.16 17.33 -0.66
CA PRO A 247 0.40 17.68 0.55
C PRO A 247 1.02 18.69 1.50
N CYS A 248 2.31 18.98 1.37
CA CYS A 248 3.06 19.56 2.48
C CYS A 248 2.85 21.06 2.74
N ASN A 249 2.24 21.83 1.82
CA ASN A 249 2.13 23.28 1.96
C ASN A 249 0.75 23.88 1.55
N SER A 250 -0.27 23.05 1.31
CA SER A 250 -1.61 23.55 1.03
C SER A 250 -2.32 23.89 2.34
N SER A 251 -3.05 24.99 2.38
CA SER A 251 -3.85 25.35 3.57
C SER A 251 -4.87 24.25 3.89
N CYS A 252 -5.16 24.00 5.15
CA CYS A 252 -6.20 23.05 5.57
C CYS A 252 -7.56 23.33 4.94
N ASP A 253 -7.86 24.56 4.61
CA ASP A 253 -9.14 24.98 4.00
C ASP A 253 -9.30 24.48 2.55
N GLU A 254 -8.23 24.50 1.74
CA GLU A 254 -8.26 23.90 0.40
C GLU A 254 -8.37 22.38 0.46
N MET A 255 -7.84 21.77 1.51
CA MET A 255 -7.94 20.34 1.75
C MET A 255 -9.32 19.93 2.28
N GLN A 256 -9.99 20.76 3.05
CA GLN A 256 -11.34 20.51 3.55
C GLN A 256 -12.40 20.54 2.44
N GLN A 257 -12.26 21.44 1.45
CA GLN A 257 -13.17 21.50 0.28
C GLN A 257 -13.07 20.24 -0.61
N MET A 258 -11.95 19.49 -0.54
CA MET A 258 -11.76 18.20 -1.20
C MET A 258 -12.02 16.99 -0.27
N GLY A 259 -12.46 17.24 0.98
CA GLY A 259 -12.47 16.24 2.04
C GLY A 259 -13.19 14.93 1.69
N ASP A 260 -14.40 14.98 1.15
CA ASP A 260 -15.17 13.79 0.81
C ASP A 260 -14.59 13.05 -0.40
N PHE A 261 -14.04 13.77 -1.37
CA PHE A 261 -13.38 13.17 -2.52
C PHE A 261 -12.04 12.53 -2.13
N ARG A 262 -11.27 13.17 -1.23
CA ARG A 262 -10.06 12.59 -0.66
C ARG A 262 -10.36 11.35 0.18
N LYS A 263 -11.40 11.38 1.00
CA LYS A 263 -11.88 10.20 1.74
C LYS A 263 -12.27 9.06 0.79
N PHE A 264 -12.80 9.39 -0.38
CA PHE A 264 -13.07 8.40 -1.41
C PHE A 264 -11.79 7.82 -1.99
N LEU A 265 -10.80 8.66 -2.40
CA LEU A 265 -9.55 8.22 -3.03
C LEU A 265 -8.63 7.50 -2.05
N PHE A 266 -8.43 8.04 -0.84
CA PHE A 266 -7.42 7.56 0.11
C PHE A 266 -7.99 6.70 1.23
N ALA A 267 -9.18 6.17 1.02
CA ALA A 267 -9.79 5.20 1.91
C ALA A 267 -9.82 5.59 3.39
N LYS A 268 -10.53 6.65 3.74
CA LYS A 268 -11.18 6.71 5.06
C LYS A 268 -10.66 7.71 6.10
N TYR A 269 -9.55 8.41 5.92
CA TYR A 269 -9.20 9.47 6.85
C TYR A 269 -8.86 10.77 6.13
N ASP A 270 -9.09 11.86 6.82
CA ASP A 270 -8.64 13.16 6.38
C ASP A 270 -7.12 13.27 6.62
N VAL A 271 -6.35 13.54 5.57
CA VAL A 271 -4.89 13.70 5.67
C VAL A 271 -4.47 14.90 6.54
N CYS A 272 -5.41 15.75 6.93
CA CYS A 272 -5.22 16.86 7.86
C CYS A 272 -5.48 16.48 9.31
N SER A 273 -6.02 15.30 9.58
CA SER A 273 -6.27 14.79 10.93
C SER A 273 -5.26 13.71 11.31
N ALA A 274 -5.16 13.40 12.60
CA ALA A 274 -4.38 12.26 13.05
C ALA A 274 -4.87 10.99 12.35
N PRO A 275 -3.97 10.08 11.91
CA PRO A 275 -4.37 8.84 11.24
C PRO A 275 -4.95 7.81 12.22
N ILE A 276 -5.66 8.28 13.23
CA ILE A 276 -6.30 7.51 14.29
C ILE A 276 -7.75 7.96 14.39
N ASP A 277 -8.67 7.01 14.32
CA ASP A 277 -10.08 7.19 14.68
C ASP A 277 -10.44 6.26 15.83
N SER A 278 -11.31 6.69 16.73
CA SER A 278 -11.70 5.83 17.86
C SER A 278 -13.13 6.10 18.34
N LYS A 279 -13.82 5.04 18.73
CA LYS A 279 -15.19 5.11 19.19
C LYS A 279 -15.51 3.98 20.18
N PHE A 280 -16.54 4.17 21.00
CA PHE A 280 -17.14 3.07 21.73
C PHE A 280 -17.96 2.21 20.76
N HIS A 281 -17.88 0.91 20.93
CA HIS A 281 -18.72 -0.07 20.25
C HIS A 281 -19.61 -0.77 21.28
N THR A 282 -20.91 -0.61 21.14
CA THR A 282 -21.90 -1.30 21.98
C THR A 282 -22.47 -2.47 21.20
N THR A 283 -22.35 -3.66 21.75
CA THR A 283 -22.96 -4.86 21.17
C THR A 283 -24.50 -4.84 21.33
N PRO A 284 -25.22 -5.66 20.54
CA PRO A 284 -26.67 -5.80 20.74
C PRO A 284 -27.08 -6.22 22.18
N GLY A 285 -26.19 -6.89 22.93
CA GLY A 285 -26.39 -7.27 24.33
C GLY A 285 -26.06 -6.16 25.33
N GLY A 286 -25.68 -4.96 24.90
CA GLY A 286 -25.38 -3.81 25.77
C GLY A 286 -23.93 -3.75 26.28
N ASP A 287 -23.08 -4.72 25.94
CA ASP A 287 -21.68 -4.71 26.34
C ASP A 287 -20.87 -3.66 25.54
N VAL A 288 -20.00 -2.94 26.24
CA VAL A 288 -19.22 -1.83 25.66
C VAL A 288 -17.76 -2.21 25.51
N PHE A 289 -17.22 -2.00 24.30
CA PHE A 289 -15.83 -2.22 23.91
C PHE A 289 -15.22 -0.94 23.34
N GLY A 290 -13.88 -0.80 23.43
CA GLY A 290 -13.15 0.21 22.70
C GLY A 290 -12.89 -0.24 21.27
N TYR A 291 -12.96 0.67 20.30
CA TYR A 291 -12.53 0.46 18.93
C TYR A 291 -11.60 1.59 18.53
N ILE A 292 -10.38 1.23 18.12
CA ILE A 292 -9.37 2.16 17.61
C ILE A 292 -9.01 1.72 16.19
N ARG A 293 -9.13 2.62 15.22
CA ARG A 293 -8.71 2.43 13.85
C ARG A 293 -7.40 3.19 13.62
N LEU A 294 -6.35 2.47 13.20
CA LEU A 294 -5.05 3.03 12.85
C LEU A 294 -4.89 3.00 11.33
N TYR A 295 -4.98 4.13 10.67
CA TYR A 295 -4.91 4.21 9.21
C TYR A 295 -3.48 4.23 8.67
N SER A 296 -2.53 4.81 9.44
CA SER A 296 -1.13 4.93 9.06
C SER A 296 -0.26 5.11 10.30
N PHE A 297 1.01 4.76 10.19
CA PHE A 297 2.06 5.09 11.15
C PHE A 297 2.97 6.23 10.66
N GLU A 298 2.59 6.93 9.61
CA GLU A 298 3.35 8.09 9.15
C GLU A 298 3.24 9.25 10.13
N ASN A 299 4.35 9.97 10.24
CA ASN A 299 4.38 11.23 10.98
C ASN A 299 3.72 12.30 10.10
N VAL A 300 2.51 12.69 10.44
CA VAL A 300 1.79 13.78 9.78
C VAL A 300 1.91 15.04 10.61
N SER A 301 2.32 16.15 10.00
CA SER A 301 2.40 17.44 10.71
C SER A 301 1.00 17.83 11.28
N PRO A 302 0.90 18.26 12.54
CA PRO A 302 1.98 18.56 13.50
C PRO A 302 2.45 17.36 14.37
N LEU A 303 2.03 16.12 14.08
CA LEU A 303 2.37 14.93 14.83
C LEU A 303 3.74 14.40 14.41
N ASP A 304 4.79 14.64 15.18
CA ASP A 304 6.02 13.86 15.13
C ASP A 304 5.83 12.49 15.81
N GLY A 305 6.88 11.64 15.77
CA GLY A 305 6.80 10.28 16.29
C GLY A 305 6.41 10.20 17.78
N ASP A 306 6.81 11.15 18.60
CA ASP A 306 6.50 11.18 20.04
C ASP A 306 5.06 11.65 20.26
N LYS A 307 4.64 12.71 19.62
CA LYS A 307 3.24 13.19 19.68
C LYS A 307 2.26 12.15 19.13
N TRP A 308 2.65 11.39 18.10
CA TRP A 308 1.83 10.31 17.58
C TRP A 308 1.61 9.21 18.62
N VAL A 309 2.69 8.82 19.33
CA VAL A 309 2.63 7.86 20.43
C VAL A 309 1.76 8.38 21.58
N ASP A 310 1.91 9.65 21.97
CA ASP A 310 1.11 10.27 23.02
C ASP A 310 -0.38 10.34 22.66
N GLU A 311 -0.71 10.60 21.41
CA GLU A 311 -2.09 10.58 20.94
C GLU A 311 -2.69 9.18 21.03
N PHE A 312 -1.95 8.14 20.63
CA PHE A 312 -2.38 6.76 20.80
C PHE A 312 -2.63 6.39 22.28
N LYS A 313 -1.73 6.82 23.19
CA LYS A 313 -1.92 6.62 24.66
C LYS A 313 -3.25 7.19 25.15
N LYS A 314 -3.60 8.41 24.74
CA LYS A 314 -4.88 9.05 25.09
C LYS A 314 -6.07 8.22 24.64
N HIS A 315 -6.02 7.71 23.39
CA HIS A 315 -7.06 6.84 22.87
C HIS A 315 -7.18 5.53 23.67
N VAL A 316 -6.06 4.88 24.01
CA VAL A 316 -6.09 3.65 24.82
C VAL A 316 -6.66 3.93 26.22
N ALA A 317 -6.22 4.99 26.88
CA ALA A 317 -6.68 5.38 28.21
C ALA A 317 -8.21 5.63 28.27
N LYS A 318 -8.78 6.22 27.21
CA LYS A 318 -10.22 6.47 27.09
C LYS A 318 -11.08 5.22 27.25
N TYR A 319 -10.54 4.04 26.88
CA TYR A 319 -11.27 2.77 26.87
C TYR A 319 -10.96 1.86 28.07
N SER A 320 -10.21 2.33 29.07
CA SER A 320 -9.78 1.53 30.22
C SER A 320 -10.92 0.82 30.98
N ASN A 321 -12.11 1.40 30.95
CA ASN A 321 -13.32 0.86 31.63
C ASN A 321 -14.21 0.00 30.72
N THR A 322 -13.79 -0.28 29.49
CA THR A 322 -14.54 -1.16 28.57
C THR A 322 -14.19 -2.63 28.80
N LYS A 323 -14.99 -3.55 28.24
CA LYS A 323 -14.76 -5.00 28.39
C LYS A 323 -13.59 -5.53 27.58
N GLY A 324 -13.07 -4.75 26.62
CA GLY A 324 -11.93 -5.10 25.77
C GLY A 324 -11.69 -4.05 24.71
N LEU A 325 -10.61 -4.20 23.95
CA LEU A 325 -10.18 -3.25 22.92
C LEU A 325 -9.98 -3.95 21.57
N ILE A 326 -10.60 -3.39 20.54
CA ILE A 326 -10.39 -3.77 19.14
C ILE A 326 -9.47 -2.73 18.52
N VAL A 327 -8.29 -3.14 18.03
CA VAL A 327 -7.36 -2.29 17.28
C VAL A 327 -7.37 -2.74 15.83
N ASP A 328 -7.90 -1.92 14.94
CA ASP A 328 -8.07 -2.24 13.54
C ASP A 328 -6.99 -1.56 12.69
N VAL A 329 -6.09 -2.36 12.09
CA VAL A 329 -4.99 -1.92 11.21
C VAL A 329 -5.19 -2.37 9.76
N ARG A 330 -6.40 -2.73 9.35
CA ARG A 330 -6.69 -3.05 7.94
C ARG A 330 -6.41 -1.82 7.06
N ASP A 331 -5.92 -2.03 5.86
CA ASP A 331 -5.55 -0.99 4.89
C ASP A 331 -4.49 0.02 5.42
N ASN A 332 -3.80 -0.29 6.51
CA ASN A 332 -2.70 0.52 7.02
C ASN A 332 -1.45 0.24 6.19
N ALA A 333 -1.07 1.20 5.35
CA ALA A 333 0.07 1.09 4.45
C ALA A 333 1.45 1.21 5.15
N GLY A 334 1.47 1.37 6.48
CA GLY A 334 2.70 1.48 7.24
C GLY A 334 3.06 2.92 7.64
N GLY A 335 4.37 3.23 7.59
CA GLY A 335 4.95 4.49 8.04
C GLY A 335 6.17 4.25 8.93
N SER A 336 6.24 4.87 10.10
CA SER A 336 7.34 4.75 11.05
C SER A 336 7.34 3.39 11.77
N ILE A 337 8.34 2.55 11.49
CA ILE A 337 8.58 1.29 12.21
C ILE A 337 8.74 1.58 13.71
N ARG A 338 9.50 2.62 14.07
CA ARG A 338 9.72 3.00 15.47
C ARG A 338 8.42 3.34 16.19
N THR A 339 7.52 4.08 15.55
CA THR A 339 6.22 4.41 16.11
C THR A 339 5.37 3.15 16.30
N SER A 340 5.31 2.27 15.30
CA SER A 340 4.50 1.04 15.36
C SER A 340 4.97 0.06 16.44
N GLU A 341 6.28 -0.06 16.67
CA GLU A 341 6.83 -0.91 17.72
C GLU A 341 6.67 -0.32 19.13
N ARG A 342 6.82 1.00 19.25
CA ARG A 342 6.67 1.69 20.54
C ARG A 342 5.26 1.57 21.11
N ILE A 343 4.23 1.65 20.27
CA ILE A 343 2.83 1.58 20.76
C ILE A 343 2.40 0.19 21.22
N LEU A 344 3.14 -0.86 20.88
CA LEU A 344 2.84 -2.22 21.35
C LEU A 344 2.78 -2.32 22.87
N GLN A 345 3.61 -1.55 23.57
CA GLN A 345 3.70 -1.61 25.03
C GLN A 345 2.41 -1.31 25.78
N TRP A 346 1.42 -0.64 25.15
CA TRP A 346 0.14 -0.33 25.78
C TRP A 346 -0.96 -1.33 25.45
N VAL A 347 -0.82 -2.13 24.40
CA VAL A 347 -1.87 -3.02 23.92
C VAL A 347 -1.47 -4.49 23.84
N ALA A 348 -0.19 -4.80 23.79
CA ALA A 348 0.27 -6.19 23.81
C ALA A 348 0.05 -6.83 25.20
N PRO A 349 -0.12 -8.15 25.27
CA PRO A 349 -0.19 -8.88 26.53
C PRO A 349 0.95 -8.50 27.49
N PRO A 350 0.76 -8.66 28.83
CA PRO A 350 1.78 -8.31 29.82
C PRO A 350 3.12 -9.00 29.56
N GLY A 351 4.20 -8.25 29.71
CA GLY A 351 5.56 -8.73 29.53
C GLY A 351 6.43 -7.70 28.80
N PRO A 352 7.75 -7.87 28.77
CA PRO A 352 8.66 -6.96 28.07
C PRO A 352 8.45 -7.06 26.56
N ILE A 353 8.46 -5.93 25.86
CA ILE A 353 8.39 -5.86 24.40
C ILE A 353 9.81 -5.88 23.83
N ALA A 354 10.08 -6.88 22.99
CA ALA A 354 11.28 -6.94 22.18
C ALA A 354 10.96 -6.36 20.78
N PRO A 355 11.65 -5.32 20.31
CA PRO A 355 11.49 -4.83 18.96
C PRO A 355 12.05 -5.85 17.95
N SER A 356 11.54 -5.81 16.73
CA SER A 356 12.06 -6.62 15.63
C SER A 356 13.50 -6.22 15.28
N THR A 357 14.19 -7.08 14.54
CA THR A 357 15.55 -6.79 14.11
C THR A 357 15.62 -6.57 12.61
N LEU A 358 16.56 -5.71 12.20
CA LEU A 358 16.81 -5.38 10.80
C LEU A 358 18.23 -5.75 10.40
N TYR A 359 18.44 -6.09 9.11
CA TYR A 359 19.75 -6.44 8.58
C TYR A 359 19.90 -6.04 7.12
N PHE A 360 21.12 -5.87 6.67
CA PHE A 360 21.47 -5.43 5.32
C PHE A 360 21.94 -6.59 4.46
N ARG A 361 21.75 -6.45 3.14
CA ARG A 361 22.58 -7.18 2.19
C ARG A 361 23.98 -6.57 2.22
N ALA A 362 25.01 -7.42 2.32
CA ALA A 362 26.41 -6.98 2.38
C ALA A 362 26.91 -6.60 0.98
N THR A 363 27.15 -5.30 0.80
CA THR A 363 27.80 -4.72 -0.38
C THR A 363 28.75 -3.62 0.07
N ASN A 364 29.70 -3.22 -0.78
CA ASN A 364 30.60 -2.10 -0.46
C ASN A 364 29.81 -0.80 -0.25
N THR A 365 28.73 -0.61 -1.01
CA THR A 365 27.87 0.58 -0.91
C THR A 365 27.08 0.61 0.39
N THR A 366 26.56 -0.53 0.88
CA THR A 366 25.88 -0.60 2.18
C THR A 366 26.87 -0.45 3.34
N LEU A 367 28.09 -0.96 3.21
CA LEU A 367 29.18 -0.72 4.17
C LEU A 367 29.50 0.78 4.27
N ARG A 368 29.70 1.44 3.11
CA ARG A 368 29.94 2.88 3.04
C ARG A 368 28.77 3.67 3.65
N PHE A 369 27.53 3.33 3.32
CA PHE A 369 26.34 3.96 3.90
C PHE A 369 26.30 3.87 5.43
N CYS A 370 26.70 2.74 6.01
CA CYS A 370 26.73 2.57 7.46
C CYS A 370 27.91 3.29 8.14
N ASN A 371 28.91 3.70 7.38
CA ASN A 371 30.09 4.44 7.87
C ASN A 371 30.00 5.96 7.67
N LEU A 372 28.91 6.46 7.05
CA LEU A 372 28.75 7.90 6.85
C LEU A 372 28.80 8.67 8.20
N PRO A 373 29.47 9.82 8.24
CA PRO A 373 29.55 10.65 9.46
C PRO A 373 28.16 11.05 9.94
N THR A 374 27.95 11.04 11.26
CA THR A 374 26.68 11.45 11.89
C THR A 374 26.33 12.92 11.68
N SER A 375 27.30 13.74 11.26
CA SER A 375 27.14 15.17 10.98
C SER A 375 26.58 15.47 9.58
N VAL A 376 26.50 14.47 8.72
CA VAL A 376 26.13 14.65 7.31
C VAL A 376 24.64 14.39 7.13
N SER A 377 23.83 15.41 7.16
CA SER A 377 22.68 15.52 6.24
C SER A 377 21.77 16.72 6.48
N ALA A 378 21.34 17.35 5.40
CA ALA A 378 20.11 18.16 5.34
C ALA A 378 18.83 17.38 5.74
N LEU A 379 18.94 16.05 5.97
CA LEU A 379 17.85 15.13 6.35
C LEU A 379 17.90 14.69 7.82
N GLY A 380 18.81 15.28 8.63
CA GLY A 380 19.11 14.82 9.99
C GLY A 380 20.20 13.73 10.01
N PRO A 381 20.78 13.43 11.16
CA PRO A 381 21.84 12.44 11.27
C PRO A 381 21.35 11.08 10.75
N PRO A 382 22.24 10.28 10.12
CA PRO A 382 21.92 8.89 9.85
C PRO A 382 21.42 8.25 11.14
N PRO A 383 20.47 7.30 11.08
CA PRO A 383 19.89 6.70 12.28
C PRO A 383 20.98 6.28 13.25
N ALA A 384 20.92 6.76 14.49
CA ALA A 384 21.90 6.42 15.51
C ALA A 384 22.10 4.89 15.57
N GLY A 385 23.35 4.42 15.62
CA GLY A 385 23.68 3.02 15.76
C GLY A 385 23.92 2.25 14.45
N LEU A 386 24.14 2.92 13.32
CA LEU A 386 24.53 2.24 12.06
C LEU A 386 25.90 1.53 12.16
N HIS A 387 26.78 1.95 13.05
CA HIS A 387 28.12 1.34 13.21
C HIS A 387 28.08 -0.16 13.50
N LYS A 388 27.09 -0.65 14.25
CA LYS A 388 26.95 -2.09 14.53
C LYS A 388 26.69 -2.91 13.26
N TRP A 389 25.97 -2.33 12.29
CA TRP A 389 25.81 -2.96 10.97
C TRP A 389 27.08 -2.86 10.14
N SER A 390 27.82 -1.74 10.20
CA SER A 390 29.07 -1.55 9.48
C SER A 390 30.07 -2.67 9.74
N GLU A 391 30.39 -2.95 11.02
CA GLU A 391 31.29 -4.04 11.40
C GLU A 391 30.79 -5.41 10.92
N SER A 392 29.49 -5.64 11.00
CA SER A 392 28.90 -6.89 10.58
C SER A 392 28.87 -7.04 9.04
N ILE A 393 28.61 -5.96 8.30
CA ILE A 393 28.70 -5.97 6.82
C ILE A 393 30.14 -6.24 6.39
N LYS A 394 31.13 -5.61 7.05
CA LYS A 394 32.54 -5.88 6.76
C LYS A 394 32.88 -7.36 6.94
N ARG A 395 32.51 -7.97 8.09
CA ARG A 395 32.73 -9.41 8.30
C ARG A 395 32.02 -10.25 7.24
N ALA A 396 30.80 -9.87 6.83
CA ALA A 396 30.08 -10.58 5.79
C ALA A 396 30.81 -10.53 4.44
N LEU A 397 31.34 -9.37 4.06
CA LEU A 397 32.15 -9.20 2.85
C LEU A 397 33.43 -10.04 2.91
N ASP A 398 34.14 -10.02 4.04
CA ASP A 398 35.40 -10.75 4.25
C ASP A 398 35.18 -12.28 4.20
N THR A 399 34.01 -12.76 4.58
CA THR A 399 33.67 -14.20 4.62
C THR A 399 32.83 -14.68 3.43
N GLY A 400 32.41 -13.78 2.54
CA GLY A 400 31.51 -14.08 1.43
C GLY A 400 30.04 -14.31 1.86
N ALA A 401 29.66 -13.92 3.08
CA ALA A 401 28.26 -14.00 3.51
C ALA A 401 27.41 -12.92 2.81
N THR A 402 26.20 -13.30 2.42
CA THR A 402 25.29 -12.41 1.67
C THR A 402 24.72 -11.28 2.52
N PHE A 403 24.60 -11.47 3.84
CA PHE A 403 23.91 -10.54 4.74
C PHE A 403 24.71 -10.26 6.00
N SER A 404 24.47 -9.07 6.58
CA SER A 404 24.94 -8.71 7.91
C SER A 404 24.18 -9.47 9.00
N ASP A 405 24.65 -9.38 10.24
CA ASP A 405 23.85 -9.72 11.41
C ASP A 405 22.63 -8.78 11.52
N ALA A 406 21.61 -9.27 12.24
CA ALA A 406 20.40 -8.53 12.48
C ALA A 406 20.44 -7.79 13.83
N PHE A 407 20.10 -6.49 13.83
CA PHE A 407 20.08 -5.66 15.03
C PHE A 407 18.78 -4.89 15.18
N GLU A 408 18.42 -4.54 16.41
CA GLU A 408 17.29 -3.72 16.76
C GLU A 408 17.42 -2.32 16.14
N TYR A 409 16.33 -1.82 15.54
CA TYR A 409 16.22 -0.45 15.04
C TYR A 409 15.57 0.48 16.07
N THR A 410 14.47 0.03 16.68
CA THR A 410 13.87 0.61 17.87
C THR A 410 14.54 -0.01 19.08
N THR A 411 14.87 0.76 20.12
CA THR A 411 15.53 0.19 21.31
C THR A 411 14.50 -0.47 22.23
N LYS A 412 14.97 -1.44 23.05
CA LYS A 412 14.11 -2.06 24.08
C LYS A 412 13.58 -1.03 25.07
N ALA A 413 14.38 -0.03 25.44
CA ALA A 413 13.96 1.07 26.32
C ALA A 413 12.80 1.88 25.71
N GLN A 414 12.84 2.15 24.39
CA GLN A 414 11.76 2.86 23.71
C GLN A 414 10.45 2.05 23.64
N CYS A 415 10.54 0.72 23.66
CA CYS A 415 9.38 -0.17 23.66
C CYS A 415 8.88 -0.52 25.07
N ASN A 416 9.59 -0.13 26.12
CA ASN A 416 9.27 -0.43 27.54
C ASN A 416 9.55 0.81 28.39
N SER A 417 8.80 1.87 28.18
CA SER A 417 8.94 3.12 28.94
C SER A 417 8.46 2.98 30.38
N ASP A 418 9.03 3.78 31.30
CA ASP A 418 8.71 3.73 32.73
C ASP A 418 7.25 4.12 33.01
N ASP A 419 6.61 4.91 32.14
CA ASP A 419 5.21 5.32 32.24
C ASP A 419 4.23 4.33 31.56
N ARG A 420 4.69 3.13 31.25
CA ARG A 420 3.90 2.10 30.61
C ARG A 420 2.73 1.64 31.46
N ILE A 421 1.52 1.88 30.97
CA ILE A 421 0.29 1.32 31.52
C ILE A 421 -0.32 0.41 30.45
N VAL A 422 -0.19 -0.90 30.63
CA VAL A 422 -0.81 -1.88 29.72
C VAL A 422 -2.32 -1.79 29.85
N PHE A 423 -3.02 -1.82 28.73
CA PHE A 423 -4.48 -1.89 28.72
C PHE A 423 -4.97 -3.10 29.55
N PRO A 424 -5.86 -2.90 30.56
CA PRO A 424 -6.10 -3.91 31.59
C PRO A 424 -7.06 -5.02 31.17
N ARG A 425 -7.52 -5.04 29.94
CA ARG A 425 -8.50 -5.99 29.41
C ARG A 425 -7.97 -6.64 28.12
N PRO A 426 -8.61 -7.72 27.64
CA PRO A 426 -8.19 -8.36 26.40
C PRO A 426 -8.18 -7.39 25.19
N VAL A 427 -7.20 -7.58 24.32
CA VAL A 427 -7.04 -6.82 23.07
C VAL A 427 -7.03 -7.79 21.89
N ILE A 428 -7.67 -7.40 20.79
CA ILE A 428 -7.61 -8.09 19.52
C ILE A 428 -7.18 -7.11 18.41
N VAL A 429 -6.27 -7.54 17.53
CA VAL A 429 -5.84 -6.74 16.39
C VAL A 429 -6.47 -7.29 15.11
N VAL A 430 -7.08 -6.40 14.31
CA VAL A 430 -7.74 -6.76 13.05
C VAL A 430 -6.83 -6.38 11.87
N THR A 431 -6.60 -7.33 10.95
CA THR A 431 -5.73 -7.16 9.77
C THR A 431 -6.39 -7.59 8.47
N ASN A 432 -5.82 -7.15 7.33
CA ASN A 432 -6.14 -7.63 5.99
C ASN A 432 -4.89 -7.69 5.10
N GLY A 433 -5.05 -8.10 3.84
CA GLY A 433 -3.98 -8.15 2.84
C GLY A 433 -3.40 -6.78 2.44
N MET A 434 -4.04 -5.68 2.86
CA MET A 434 -3.53 -4.30 2.70
C MET A 434 -2.93 -3.72 3.99
N THR A 435 -2.73 -4.52 5.02
CA THR A 435 -1.88 -4.17 6.16
C THR A 435 -0.42 -4.35 5.74
N TRP A 436 0.36 -3.27 5.63
CA TRP A 436 1.70 -3.25 5.04
C TRP A 436 2.76 -2.61 5.95
N SER A 437 4.04 -2.97 5.70
CA SER A 437 5.20 -2.25 6.25
C SER A 437 5.10 -2.09 7.78
N ALA A 438 5.17 -0.88 8.34
CA ALA A 438 5.03 -0.65 9.77
C ALA A 438 3.69 -1.18 10.36
N GLY A 439 2.64 -1.30 9.54
CA GLY A 439 1.40 -1.99 9.90
C GLY A 439 1.64 -3.47 10.20
N GLU A 440 2.50 -4.12 9.42
CA GLU A 440 2.89 -5.51 9.65
C GLU A 440 3.86 -5.66 10.81
N PHE A 441 4.77 -4.69 11.01
CA PHE A 441 5.64 -4.69 12.20
C PHE A 441 4.82 -4.61 13.49
N PHE A 442 3.76 -3.80 13.49
CA PHE A 442 2.81 -3.74 14.60
C PHE A 442 2.07 -5.08 14.78
N ALA A 443 1.48 -5.62 13.72
CA ALA A 443 0.74 -6.88 13.77
C ALA A 443 1.65 -8.06 14.19
N ALA A 444 2.85 -8.16 13.60
CA ALA A 444 3.84 -9.16 13.95
C ALA A 444 4.28 -9.04 15.41
N GLY A 445 4.65 -7.83 15.84
CA GLY A 445 5.05 -7.58 17.22
C GLY A 445 3.95 -7.93 18.21
N PHE A 446 2.69 -7.57 17.93
CA PHE A 446 1.55 -7.94 18.78
C PHE A 446 1.39 -9.47 18.89
N GLN A 447 1.46 -10.17 17.75
CA GLN A 447 1.35 -11.64 17.73
C GLN A 447 2.54 -12.33 18.40
N ASP A 448 3.76 -11.82 18.21
CA ASP A 448 5.00 -12.38 18.74
C ASP A 448 5.07 -12.30 20.27
N HIS A 449 4.37 -11.32 20.86
CA HIS A 449 4.20 -11.16 22.30
C HIS A 449 2.91 -11.80 22.85
N GLY A 450 2.26 -12.68 22.08
CA GLY A 450 1.14 -13.48 22.52
C GLY A 450 -0.24 -12.93 22.21
N GLY A 451 -0.32 -11.81 21.49
CA GLY A 451 -1.58 -11.22 21.05
C GLY A 451 -2.30 -12.05 19.98
N THR A 452 -3.58 -11.83 19.82
CA THR A 452 -4.44 -12.52 18.85
C THR A 452 -4.78 -11.62 17.67
N ILE A 453 -4.47 -12.09 16.45
CA ILE A 453 -4.83 -11.44 15.19
C ILE A 453 -6.14 -12.02 14.66
N LEU A 454 -7.15 -11.17 14.45
CA LEU A 454 -8.36 -11.45 13.70
C LEU A 454 -8.15 -10.98 12.25
N GLY A 455 -7.93 -11.89 11.33
CA GLY A 455 -7.67 -11.55 9.92
C GLY A 455 -8.91 -11.72 9.06
N VAL A 456 -9.26 -10.70 8.30
CA VAL A 456 -10.29 -10.81 7.26
C VAL A 456 -9.72 -11.52 6.02
N ASP A 457 -8.40 -11.46 5.83
CA ASP A 457 -7.63 -12.26 4.90
C ASP A 457 -6.71 -13.24 5.65
N GLU A 458 -6.12 -14.19 4.94
CA GLU A 458 -5.27 -15.22 5.53
C GLU A 458 -3.98 -14.64 6.11
N THR A 459 -3.39 -13.68 5.39
CA THR A 459 -2.15 -13.00 5.77
C THR A 459 -2.26 -11.50 5.54
N THR A 460 -1.33 -10.76 6.10
CA THR A 460 -1.06 -9.36 5.72
C THR A 460 -0.31 -9.28 4.39
N GLY A 461 0.12 -8.08 3.99
CA GLY A 461 0.62 -7.78 2.67
C GLY A 461 1.94 -8.44 2.25
N GLY A 462 2.82 -8.76 3.20
CA GLY A 462 4.12 -9.37 2.95
C GLY A 462 5.19 -8.36 2.52
N GLY A 463 5.18 -7.15 3.08
CA GLY A 463 6.15 -6.09 2.83
C GLY A 463 6.96 -5.72 4.06
N GLY A 464 7.83 -6.63 4.52
CA GLY A 464 8.60 -6.52 5.75
C GLY A 464 9.95 -5.86 5.59
N ALA A 465 10.01 -4.62 5.09
CA ALA A 465 11.27 -3.94 4.86
C ALA A 465 11.27 -2.49 5.36
N ASN A 466 12.47 -1.98 5.58
CA ASN A 466 12.69 -0.55 5.68
C ASN A 466 13.13 -0.04 4.30
N TYR A 467 12.48 1.01 3.79
CA TYR A 467 12.74 1.56 2.47
C TYR A 467 13.20 3.02 2.51
N ARG A 468 13.77 3.49 1.41
CA ARG A 468 14.11 4.89 1.14
C ARG A 468 13.82 5.24 -0.33
N GLN A 469 13.61 6.51 -0.57
CA GLN A 469 13.69 7.06 -1.92
C GLN A 469 15.15 7.21 -2.32
N MET A 470 15.46 6.94 -3.59
CA MET A 470 16.83 7.07 -4.10
C MET A 470 17.32 8.53 -3.99
N SER A 471 16.44 9.50 -4.26
CA SER A 471 16.72 10.93 -4.05
C SER A 471 17.08 11.29 -2.60
N GLN A 472 16.61 10.52 -1.61
CA GLN A 472 17.03 10.67 -0.21
C GLN A 472 18.38 10.00 0.04
N LEU A 473 18.59 8.78 -0.50
CA LEU A 473 19.86 8.07 -0.35
C LEU A 473 21.02 8.86 -0.94
N SER A 474 20.84 9.47 -2.12
CA SER A 474 21.90 10.26 -2.76
C SER A 474 22.39 11.42 -1.89
N LYS A 475 21.50 12.08 -1.15
CA LYS A 475 21.85 13.19 -0.26
C LYS A 475 22.79 12.77 0.88
N TYR A 476 22.74 11.51 1.30
CA TYR A 476 23.67 11.00 2.31
C TYR A 476 25.11 10.84 1.78
N PHE A 477 25.30 10.77 0.45
CA PHE A 477 26.61 10.60 -0.17
C PHE A 477 27.19 11.89 -0.75
N THR A 478 26.48 13.03 -0.67
CA THR A 478 26.97 14.31 -1.26
C THR A 478 28.15 14.90 -0.51
N ASP A 479 28.28 14.63 0.78
CA ASP A 479 29.31 15.19 1.65
C ASP A 479 30.44 14.19 1.93
N ASP A 480 30.46 13.06 1.24
CA ASP A 480 31.53 12.08 1.30
C ASP A 480 32.63 12.45 0.30
N HIS A 481 33.89 12.22 0.67
CA HIS A 481 35.07 12.49 -0.18
C HIS A 481 35.15 11.59 -1.42
N GLU A 482 34.37 10.52 -1.46
CA GLU A 482 34.24 9.65 -2.62
C GLU A 482 33.03 10.01 -3.48
N ALA A 483 33.11 9.79 -4.79
CA ALA A 483 31.99 10.02 -5.70
C ALA A 483 30.74 9.24 -5.25
N SER A 484 29.58 9.90 -5.23
CA SER A 484 28.32 9.24 -4.95
C SER A 484 28.07 8.08 -5.93
N PRO A 485 27.67 6.89 -5.46
CA PRO A 485 27.28 5.79 -6.36
C PRO A 485 26.05 6.15 -7.21
N PHE A 486 25.36 7.23 -6.85
CA PHE A 486 24.14 7.72 -7.50
C PHE A 486 24.35 9.06 -8.24
N ALA A 487 25.57 9.50 -8.42
CA ALA A 487 25.83 10.73 -9.19
C ALA A 487 25.52 10.50 -10.69
N PRO A 488 24.87 11.43 -11.40
CA PRO A 488 24.26 12.68 -10.94
C PRO A 488 22.73 12.58 -10.81
N LEU A 489 22.22 12.37 -9.62
CA LEU A 489 20.76 12.32 -9.36
C LEU A 489 20.06 13.67 -9.45
N ALA A 490 20.80 14.77 -9.25
CA ALA A 490 20.27 16.12 -9.35
C ALA A 490 19.60 16.39 -10.71
N ASP A 491 19.97 15.60 -11.73
CA ASP A 491 19.52 15.75 -13.11
C ASP A 491 18.49 14.71 -13.54
N MET A 492 17.92 13.93 -12.61
CA MET A 492 16.79 13.07 -12.97
C MET A 492 15.63 13.92 -13.42
N ALA A 493 15.36 13.83 -14.71
CA ALA A 493 14.41 14.68 -15.41
C ALA A 493 13.06 14.72 -14.70
N ASN A 494 12.60 15.92 -14.39
CA ASN A 494 11.22 16.21 -14.01
C ASN A 494 10.66 15.43 -12.82
N GLY A 495 11.51 14.95 -11.88
CA GLY A 495 11.07 14.26 -10.67
C GLY A 495 10.93 12.74 -10.78
N ALA A 496 11.61 12.10 -11.74
CA ALA A 496 11.79 10.64 -11.71
C ALA A 496 12.52 10.22 -10.43
N ASP A 497 12.16 9.08 -9.84
CA ASP A 497 12.76 8.59 -8.61
C ASP A 497 12.59 7.06 -8.50
N PHE A 498 13.14 6.48 -7.47
CA PHE A 498 12.96 5.09 -7.12
C PHE A 498 12.66 4.95 -5.62
N LEU A 499 11.91 3.91 -5.28
CA LEU A 499 11.86 3.37 -3.94
C LEU A 499 12.75 2.13 -3.89
N VAL A 500 13.43 1.88 -2.78
CA VAL A 500 14.20 0.67 -2.55
C VAL A 500 14.10 0.18 -1.12
N ALA A 501 13.77 -1.09 -0.95
CA ALA A 501 13.93 -1.80 0.30
C ALA A 501 15.43 -2.06 0.55
N PHE A 502 16.00 -1.51 1.60
CA PHE A 502 17.44 -1.61 1.86
C PHE A 502 17.81 -2.35 3.13
N ARG A 503 16.85 -2.60 4.03
CA ARG A 503 16.99 -3.47 5.21
C ARG A 503 15.85 -4.45 5.30
N ARG A 504 16.19 -5.71 5.52
CA ARG A 504 15.26 -6.81 5.77
C ARG A 504 14.88 -6.86 7.25
N ASN A 505 13.76 -7.50 7.54
CA ASN A 505 13.24 -7.70 8.88
C ASN A 505 13.43 -9.15 9.34
N LYS A 506 13.67 -9.34 10.64
CA LYS A 506 13.43 -10.61 11.36
C LYS A 506 12.52 -10.36 12.54
N ARG A 507 11.50 -11.18 12.66
CA ARG A 507 10.59 -11.22 13.80
C ARG A 507 11.30 -11.77 15.06
N VAL A 508 10.69 -11.51 16.20
CA VAL A 508 11.18 -11.88 17.55
C VAL A 508 10.13 -12.74 18.28
N GLY A 509 10.35 -13.02 19.55
CA GLY A 509 9.36 -13.72 20.38
C GLY A 509 8.89 -15.05 19.76
N ARG A 510 7.57 -15.25 19.67
CA ARG A 510 6.98 -16.48 19.09
C ARG A 510 7.24 -16.63 17.59
N GLY A 511 7.51 -15.56 16.89
CA GLY A 511 7.84 -15.55 15.48
C GLY A 511 9.34 -15.51 15.18
N ALA A 512 10.20 -15.68 16.19
CA ALA A 512 11.65 -15.51 16.08
C ALA A 512 12.27 -16.17 14.84
N GLY A 513 13.07 -15.40 14.11
CA GLY A 513 13.76 -15.83 12.89
C GLY A 513 12.91 -15.80 11.61
N LYS A 514 11.58 -15.71 11.70
CA LYS A 514 10.72 -15.55 10.52
C LYS A 514 10.84 -14.12 9.95
N GLU A 515 10.61 -14.01 8.67
CA GLU A 515 10.55 -12.72 7.97
C GLU A 515 9.10 -12.38 7.63
N ILE A 516 8.81 -11.09 7.49
CA ILE A 516 7.51 -10.61 7.04
C ILE A 516 7.47 -10.59 5.50
N GLU A 517 8.59 -10.24 4.85
CA GLU A 517 8.68 -10.15 3.39
C GLU A 517 8.24 -11.46 2.73
N ASP A 518 7.38 -11.37 1.72
CA ASP A 518 6.76 -12.45 0.96
C ASP A 518 5.83 -13.39 1.77
N ALA A 519 5.92 -13.41 3.09
CA ALA A 519 5.13 -14.29 3.96
C ALA A 519 3.92 -13.59 4.61
N GLY A 520 4.07 -12.30 4.95
CA GLY A 520 3.11 -11.58 5.76
C GLY A 520 3.00 -12.08 7.20
N VAL A 521 2.00 -11.61 7.91
CA VAL A 521 1.61 -12.06 9.25
C VAL A 521 0.32 -12.86 9.13
N ALA A 522 0.38 -14.15 9.41
CA ALA A 522 -0.79 -15.03 9.35
C ALA A 522 -1.77 -14.73 10.49
N ARG A 523 -3.05 -14.78 10.21
CA ARG A 523 -4.12 -14.63 11.22
C ARG A 523 -4.14 -15.77 12.23
N ASN A 524 -4.52 -15.48 13.47
CA ASN A 524 -4.84 -16.49 14.48
C ASN A 524 -6.30 -16.95 14.38
N ARG A 525 -7.19 -16.03 14.06
CA ARG A 525 -8.64 -16.24 13.91
C ARG A 525 -9.12 -15.70 12.58
N PRO A 526 -9.89 -16.46 11.80
CA PRO A 526 -10.47 -16.01 10.56
C PRO A 526 -11.73 -15.19 10.81
N TYR A 527 -11.99 -14.23 9.94
CA TYR A 527 -13.28 -13.56 9.81
C TYR A 527 -13.63 -13.39 8.33
N ALA A 528 -14.85 -13.74 7.98
CA ALA A 528 -15.38 -13.52 6.64
C ALA A 528 -16.19 -12.21 6.63
N MET A 529 -15.75 -11.20 5.87
CA MET A 529 -16.47 -9.95 5.72
C MET A 529 -17.86 -10.19 5.16
N THR A 530 -18.87 -9.62 5.79
CA THR A 530 -20.26 -9.70 5.33
C THR A 530 -20.60 -8.51 4.42
N ARG A 531 -21.70 -8.58 3.68
CA ARG A 531 -22.26 -7.43 2.96
C ARG A 531 -22.59 -6.28 3.93
N ASN A 532 -23.10 -6.61 5.13
CA ASN A 532 -23.39 -5.63 6.17
C ASN A 532 -22.12 -4.90 6.64
N ASP A 533 -20.99 -5.60 6.77
CA ASP A 533 -19.71 -4.95 7.10
C ASP A 533 -19.29 -3.94 6.05
N VAL A 534 -19.41 -4.31 4.78
CA VAL A 534 -18.98 -3.45 3.66
C VAL A 534 -19.84 -2.18 3.57
N LEU A 535 -21.13 -2.30 3.81
CA LEU A 535 -22.10 -1.21 3.63
C LEU A 535 -22.34 -0.40 4.92
N HIS A 536 -22.13 -1.00 6.11
CA HIS A 536 -22.52 -0.41 7.39
C HIS A 536 -21.38 -0.40 8.42
N ASP A 537 -20.24 0.17 8.02
CA ASP A 537 -19.12 0.47 8.92
C ASP A 537 -18.65 -0.72 9.77
N ASN A 538 -18.51 -1.91 9.13
CA ASN A 538 -17.97 -3.11 9.76
C ASN A 538 -18.72 -3.54 11.03
N GLN A 539 -20.04 -3.46 11.04
CA GLN A 539 -20.85 -3.72 12.22
C GLN A 539 -20.74 -5.18 12.70
N ASP A 540 -20.80 -6.14 11.77
CA ASP A 540 -20.74 -7.56 12.10
C ASP A 540 -19.33 -7.98 12.55
N LEU A 541 -18.29 -7.41 11.93
CA LEU A 541 -16.89 -7.60 12.33
C LEU A 541 -16.65 -7.12 13.76
N LYS A 542 -17.13 -5.93 14.11
CA LYS A 542 -16.99 -5.37 15.46
C LYS A 542 -17.73 -6.23 16.49
N ASN A 543 -18.95 -6.68 16.17
CA ASN A 543 -19.70 -7.60 17.03
C ASN A 543 -18.99 -8.95 17.19
N HIS A 544 -18.37 -9.48 16.12
CA HIS A 544 -17.62 -10.74 16.18
C HIS A 544 -16.36 -10.59 17.03
N ALA A 545 -15.59 -9.52 16.84
CA ALA A 545 -14.40 -9.22 17.63
C ALA A 545 -14.76 -9.06 19.14
N ALA A 546 -15.86 -8.37 19.45
CA ALA A 546 -16.37 -8.23 20.82
C ALA A 546 -16.71 -9.58 21.46
N ARG A 547 -17.36 -10.50 20.73
CA ARG A 547 -17.63 -11.86 21.21
C ARG A 547 -16.35 -12.64 21.50
N LEU A 548 -15.33 -12.53 20.64
CA LEU A 548 -14.02 -13.16 20.88
C LEU A 548 -13.34 -12.58 22.12
N LEU A 549 -13.35 -11.25 22.28
CA LEU A 549 -12.77 -10.59 23.45
C LEU A 549 -13.45 -11.01 24.76
N ALA A 550 -14.79 -11.18 24.77
CA ALA A 550 -15.53 -11.65 25.93
C ALA A 550 -15.18 -13.09 26.35
N GLN A 551 -14.56 -13.88 25.48
CA GLN A 551 -14.12 -15.26 25.73
C GLN A 551 -12.62 -15.34 26.09
N MET A 552 -11.87 -14.25 25.98
CA MET A 552 -10.46 -14.20 26.35
C MET A 552 -10.32 -13.98 27.87
N PRO A 553 -9.29 -14.58 28.48
CA PRO A 553 -9.04 -14.43 29.92
C PRO A 553 -8.66 -13.00 30.32
#